data_4746abd8e1399ae0be1613bccee5259b
#
_entry.id   4746abd8e1399ae0be1613bccee5259b
#
_cell.length_a   1.000
_cell.length_b   1.000
_cell.length_c   1.000
_cell.angle_alpha   90.00
_cell.angle_beta   90.00
_cell.angle_gamma   90.00
#
_symmetry.space_group_name_H-M   'P 1'
#
loop_
_entity.id
_entity.type
_entity.pdbx_description
1 polymer ?
#
loop_
_entity_poly.entity_id
_entity_poly.type
_entity_poly.pdbx_seq_one_letter_code
_entity_poly.pdbx_strand_id
1 'polypeptide(L)'
;MKRSDYMLAALASAVLPNLGVAGVRENVQASATDEAKGIDQTVIQDASGKLYDVYATNTKEGRTRLIRRVKAAQTLAAAREPGGLGFDMDRVVAFAPGDVSRPGQTATAQAVGQQTQAESTPLTPRKPGPTGETTVMIAVHRDGQARPLDLLTLDDCAAVGTAIGAIHRLPSTFLANAKYPVVTTGQIRSQLTAWIRRLRSAGHVPQEITDSWARIMDTEGLWSFSTCTVHGGFSDGDFLFSGSTITTVTNWQDMQVNDPARDLAWIFGKLDESHRNAVLSAYGRMMGSRLDDLIMLRANLWLQMEQVGEFIQALNRADNDHIMQFKAQVERLAHQLGVIKHTPAPAPAAGSAAASSTKPGLPSTI
;
A
#
# COMPACT_ATOMS: atom_id res chain seq x y z
N MET A 1 -3.48 17.18 13.14
CA MET A 1 -2.77 18.46 12.90
C MET A 1 -1.36 18.09 12.46
N LYS A 2 -0.91 18.55 11.29
CA LYS A 2 0.43 18.28 10.76
C LYS A 2 1.48 18.98 11.63
N ARG A 3 2.55 18.29 11.99
CA ARG A 3 3.66 18.88 12.77
C ARG A 3 4.49 19.79 11.88
N SER A 4 5.03 20.88 12.44
CA SER A 4 5.99 21.72 11.73
C SER A 4 7.34 20.99 11.60
N ASP A 5 8.11 21.35 10.58
CA ASP A 5 9.43 20.79 10.33
C ASP A 5 10.38 20.98 11.53
N TYR A 6 10.28 22.13 12.23
CA TYR A 6 11.05 22.35 13.45
C TYR A 6 10.66 21.44 14.62
N MET A 7 9.37 21.07 14.73
CA MET A 7 8.94 20.07 15.72
C MET A 7 9.52 18.68 15.38
N LEU A 8 9.56 18.33 14.11
CA LEU A 8 10.16 17.08 13.66
C LEU A 8 11.67 17.05 13.90
N ALA A 9 12.35 18.18 13.68
CA ALA A 9 13.78 18.33 14.00
C ALA A 9 14.05 18.19 15.51
N ALA A 10 13.20 18.77 16.36
CA ALA A 10 13.31 18.64 17.81
C ALA A 10 13.11 17.18 18.27
N LEU A 11 12.12 16.47 17.67
CA LEU A 11 11.90 15.04 17.92
C LEU A 11 13.11 14.21 17.48
N ALA A 12 13.72 14.53 16.33
CA ALA A 12 14.92 13.85 15.87
C ALA A 12 16.10 14.03 16.83
N SER A 13 16.31 15.24 17.36
CA SER A 13 17.34 15.50 18.37
C SER A 13 17.07 14.76 19.70
N ALA A 14 15.80 14.57 20.06
CA ALA A 14 15.43 13.80 21.24
C ALA A 14 15.72 12.30 21.08
N VAL A 15 15.55 11.75 19.88
CA VAL A 15 15.82 10.33 19.56
C VAL A 15 17.31 10.07 19.33
N LEU A 16 18.01 11.01 18.73
CA LEU A 16 19.44 10.93 18.42
C LEU A 16 20.17 12.17 18.98
N PRO A 17 20.50 12.20 20.29
CA PRO A 17 21.04 13.39 20.95
C PRO A 17 22.35 13.94 20.36
N ASN A 18 23.13 13.07 19.71
CA ASN A 18 24.39 13.46 19.06
C ASN A 18 24.19 14.05 17.65
N LEU A 19 22.94 14.13 17.16
CA LEU A 19 22.60 14.73 15.89
C LEU A 19 22.52 16.25 16.07
N GLY A 20 23.58 16.95 15.70
CA GLY A 20 23.61 18.40 15.65
C GLY A 20 22.82 18.90 14.44
N VAL A 21 21.51 19.19 14.58
CA VAL A 21 20.68 19.70 13.49
C VAL A 21 21.11 21.12 13.12
N ALA A 22 21.61 21.30 11.90
CA ALA A 22 22.04 22.58 11.34
C ALA A 22 20.99 23.22 10.44
N GLY A 23 20.06 22.42 9.88
CA GLY A 23 19.02 22.94 9.01
C GLY A 23 17.87 21.95 8.81
N VAL A 24 16.75 22.49 8.30
CA VAL A 24 15.54 21.72 7.96
C VAL A 24 15.19 22.02 6.50
N ARG A 25 14.78 21.03 5.76
CA ARG A 25 14.38 21.13 4.35
C ARG A 25 13.05 20.42 4.15
N GLU A 26 12.26 20.92 3.21
CA GLU A 26 11.05 20.23 2.77
C GLU A 26 11.41 18.86 2.16
N ASN A 27 10.63 17.84 2.50
CA ASN A 27 10.78 16.52 1.88
C ASN A 27 10.00 16.47 0.57
N VAL A 28 10.67 16.70 -0.54
CA VAL A 28 10.08 16.59 -1.90
C VAL A 28 9.74 15.14 -2.30
N GLN A 29 10.20 14.15 -1.53
CA GLN A 29 9.93 12.74 -1.74
C GLN A 29 8.80 12.24 -0.81
N ALA A 30 8.03 13.15 -0.18
CA ALA A 30 6.96 12.79 0.73
C ALA A 30 5.93 11.88 0.04
N SER A 31 5.57 10.79 0.73
CA SER A 31 4.61 9.82 0.24
C SER A 31 3.19 10.18 0.66
N ALA A 32 2.27 10.30 -0.32
CA ALA A 32 0.85 10.52 -0.05
C ALA A 32 0.25 9.37 0.81
N THR A 33 0.75 8.15 0.67
CA THR A 33 0.35 7.01 1.49
C THR A 33 0.76 7.19 2.96
N ASP A 34 1.94 7.73 3.22
CA ASP A 34 2.40 8.01 4.58
C ASP A 34 1.59 9.15 5.21
N GLU A 35 1.32 10.22 4.45
CA GLU A 35 0.49 11.33 4.89
C GLU A 35 -0.95 10.88 5.23
N ALA A 36 -1.55 10.04 4.38
CA ALA A 36 -2.89 9.46 4.62
C ALA A 36 -2.95 8.60 5.91
N LYS A 37 -1.81 8.05 6.35
CA LYS A 37 -1.69 7.30 7.60
C LYS A 37 -1.27 8.16 8.79
N GLY A 38 -1.23 9.48 8.61
CA GLY A 38 -0.89 10.44 9.66
C GLY A 38 0.59 10.39 10.04
N ILE A 39 1.47 10.11 9.09
CA ILE A 39 2.91 10.19 9.25
C ILE A 39 3.37 11.55 8.70
N ASP A 40 3.88 12.39 9.58
CA ASP A 40 4.54 13.64 9.22
C ASP A 40 6.00 13.37 8.84
N GLN A 41 6.52 14.12 7.86
CA GLN A 41 7.87 13.92 7.31
C GLN A 41 8.59 15.24 7.12
N THR A 42 9.92 15.24 7.31
CA THR A 42 10.80 16.34 6.96
C THR A 42 12.21 15.82 6.69
N VAL A 43 13.04 16.64 6.03
CA VAL A 43 14.48 16.36 5.86
C VAL A 43 15.25 17.30 6.78
N ILE A 44 16.18 16.73 7.56
CA ILE A 44 17.10 17.52 8.39
C ILE A 44 18.53 17.37 7.87
N GLN A 45 19.31 18.41 8.05
CA GLN A 45 20.74 18.43 7.76
C GLN A 45 21.52 18.53 9.08
N ASP A 46 22.53 17.70 9.24
CA ASP A 46 23.43 17.80 10.38
C ASP A 46 24.57 18.82 10.13
N ALA A 47 25.37 19.08 11.15
CA ALA A 47 26.48 20.01 11.08
C ALA A 47 27.59 19.60 10.09
N SER A 48 27.63 18.33 9.69
CA SER A 48 28.55 17.82 8.65
C SER A 48 28.00 17.95 7.23
N GLY A 49 26.75 18.40 7.08
CA GLY A 49 26.06 18.52 5.80
C GLY A 49 25.29 17.28 5.39
N LYS A 50 25.30 16.20 6.20
CA LYS A 50 24.60 14.96 5.91
C LYS A 50 23.10 15.11 6.13
N LEU A 51 22.31 14.53 5.25
CA LEU A 51 20.85 14.61 5.27
C LEU A 51 20.22 13.35 5.87
N TYR A 52 19.11 13.56 6.58
CA TYR A 52 18.31 12.50 7.19
C TYR A 52 16.83 12.77 7.00
N ASP A 53 16.09 11.72 6.71
CA ASP A 53 14.63 11.73 6.69
C ASP A 53 14.09 11.43 8.08
N VAL A 54 13.20 12.29 8.56
CA VAL A 54 12.53 12.16 9.85
C VAL A 54 11.05 11.89 9.62
N TYR A 55 10.57 10.82 10.20
CA TYR A 55 9.16 10.40 10.16
C TYR A 55 8.61 10.38 11.57
N ALA A 56 7.43 10.98 11.79
CA ALA A 56 6.80 11.00 13.10
C ALA A 56 5.28 10.80 13.01
N THR A 57 4.72 10.05 13.95
CA THR A 57 3.28 9.79 14.00
C THR A 57 2.78 9.51 15.41
N ASN A 58 1.48 9.83 15.64
CA ASN A 58 0.74 9.40 16.84
C ASN A 58 -0.42 8.45 16.48
N THR A 59 -0.69 8.24 15.17
CA THR A 59 -1.75 7.33 14.75
C THR A 59 -1.35 5.88 14.93
N LYS A 60 -2.31 5.00 15.14
CA LYS A 60 -2.07 3.55 15.25
C LYS A 60 -1.55 2.96 13.94
N GLU A 61 -2.13 3.38 12.83
CA GLU A 61 -1.80 2.96 11.48
C GLU A 61 -0.38 3.38 11.10
N GLY A 62 -0.05 4.65 11.30
CA GLY A 62 1.29 5.19 11.06
C GLY A 62 2.35 4.49 11.92
N ARG A 63 2.07 4.28 13.20
CA ARG A 63 2.97 3.56 14.13
C ARG A 63 3.24 2.13 13.64
N THR A 64 2.20 1.41 13.28
CA THR A 64 2.33 0.04 12.74
C THR A 64 3.19 0.02 11.49
N ARG A 65 2.99 1.00 10.59
CA ARG A 65 3.75 1.12 9.35
C ARG A 65 5.23 1.42 9.62
N LEU A 66 5.55 2.38 10.50
CA LEU A 66 6.93 2.71 10.84
C LEU A 66 7.66 1.54 11.52
N ILE A 67 7.00 0.83 12.45
CA ILE A 67 7.57 -0.37 13.09
C ILE A 67 7.93 -1.43 12.03
N ARG A 68 7.02 -1.69 11.08
CA ARG A 68 7.27 -2.67 10.00
C ARG A 68 8.39 -2.21 9.07
N ARG A 69 8.45 -0.91 8.75
CA ARG A 69 9.52 -0.32 7.92
C ARG A 69 10.88 -0.44 8.60
N VAL A 70 10.98 -0.16 9.90
CA VAL A 70 12.20 -0.35 10.69
C VAL A 70 12.65 -1.81 10.67
N LYS A 71 11.71 -2.74 10.93
CA LYS A 71 12.00 -4.19 10.88
C LYS A 71 12.51 -4.60 9.51
N ALA A 72 11.89 -4.10 8.43
CA ALA A 72 12.30 -4.40 7.06
C ALA A 72 13.72 -3.90 6.78
N ALA A 73 14.00 -2.63 7.08
CA ALA A 73 15.33 -2.05 6.90
C ALA A 73 16.41 -2.81 7.67
N GLN A 74 16.14 -3.20 8.92
CA GLN A 74 17.06 -4.01 9.72
C GLN A 74 17.30 -5.40 9.13
N THR A 75 16.25 -6.04 8.63
CA THR A 75 16.34 -7.37 8.00
C THR A 75 17.17 -7.32 6.72
N LEU A 76 16.92 -6.31 5.86
CA LEU A 76 17.67 -6.12 4.62
C LEU A 76 19.14 -5.77 4.88
N ALA A 77 19.42 -4.96 5.89
CA ALA A 77 20.79 -4.60 6.26
C ALA A 77 21.58 -5.77 6.87
N ALA A 78 20.91 -6.70 7.55
CA ALA A 78 21.53 -7.89 8.15
C ALA A 78 21.77 -9.01 7.12
N ALA A 79 21.01 -9.03 6.02
CA ALA A 79 21.15 -10.03 4.98
C ALA A 79 22.26 -9.64 3.99
N ARG A 80 22.95 -10.66 3.41
CA ARG A 80 23.99 -10.44 2.38
C ARG A 80 23.37 -10.36 0.97
N GLU A 81 22.29 -11.06 0.76
CA GLU A 81 21.64 -11.27 -0.53
C GLU A 81 21.21 -9.96 -1.20
N PRO A 82 20.58 -9.00 -0.49
CA PRO A 82 20.18 -7.74 -1.09
C PRO A 82 21.32 -6.81 -1.52
N GLY A 83 22.55 -7.05 -1.03
CA GLY A 83 23.71 -6.22 -1.37
C GLY A 83 24.09 -6.22 -2.86
N GLY A 84 23.58 -7.19 -3.65
CA GLY A 84 23.83 -7.30 -5.08
C GLY A 84 22.74 -6.70 -5.97
N LEU A 85 21.75 -5.98 -5.43
CA LEU A 85 20.60 -5.48 -6.20
C LEU A 85 20.95 -4.33 -7.16
N GLY A 86 22.07 -3.62 -6.96
CA GLY A 86 22.49 -2.51 -7.81
C GLY A 86 21.78 -1.18 -7.51
N PHE A 87 20.98 -1.13 -6.47
CA PHE A 87 20.33 0.07 -5.91
C PHE A 87 20.33 0.00 -4.38
N ASP A 88 20.17 1.16 -3.76
CA ASP A 88 20.10 1.29 -2.31
C ASP A 88 18.69 0.97 -1.76
N MET A 89 18.63 0.75 -0.44
CA MET A 89 17.39 0.50 0.31
C MET A 89 17.33 1.43 1.53
N ASP A 90 16.20 1.47 2.22
CA ASP A 90 16.05 2.23 3.46
C ASP A 90 17.14 1.88 4.47
N ARG A 91 17.79 2.91 5.02
CA ARG A 91 18.77 2.76 6.10
C ARG A 91 18.31 3.55 7.32
N VAL A 92 17.70 2.86 8.26
CA VAL A 92 17.25 3.46 9.53
C VAL A 92 18.45 3.61 10.47
N VAL A 93 18.62 4.81 11.02
CA VAL A 93 19.72 5.14 11.96
C VAL A 93 19.23 5.22 13.39
N ALA A 94 17.96 5.59 13.62
CA ALA A 94 17.37 5.65 14.95
C ALA A 94 15.86 5.44 14.90
N PHE A 95 15.32 4.90 15.99
CA PHE A 95 13.89 4.64 16.13
C PHE A 95 13.45 4.75 17.59
N ALA A 96 12.38 5.52 17.83
CA ALA A 96 11.67 5.58 19.09
C ALA A 96 10.21 5.12 18.87
N PRO A 97 9.76 4.04 19.51
CA PRO A 97 8.42 3.48 19.29
C PRO A 97 7.28 4.35 19.82
N GLY A 98 7.61 5.34 20.69
CA GLY A 98 6.64 6.10 21.46
C GLY A 98 6.02 5.31 22.62
N ASP A 99 5.52 6.01 23.62
CA ASP A 99 4.86 5.41 24.76
C ASP A 99 3.40 5.10 24.41
N VAL A 100 3.04 3.82 24.37
CA VAL A 100 1.65 3.41 24.16
C VAL A 100 0.97 3.36 25.52
N SER A 101 0.11 4.34 25.82
CA SER A 101 -0.82 4.24 26.95
C SER A 101 -1.74 3.05 26.71
N ARG A 102 -1.67 2.01 27.58
CA ARG A 102 -2.65 0.91 27.53
C ARG A 102 -4.02 1.49 27.85
N PRO A 103 -5.07 1.28 27.04
CA PRO A 103 -6.42 1.67 27.42
C PRO A 103 -6.81 0.90 28.67
N GLY A 104 -7.00 1.62 29.80
CA GLY A 104 -7.45 1.04 31.07
C GLY A 104 -6.68 1.42 32.33
N GLN A 105 -5.64 2.27 32.25
CA GLN A 105 -5.00 2.82 33.47
C GLN A 105 -5.21 4.34 33.58
N THR A 106 -6.45 4.76 33.65
CA THR A 106 -6.79 6.01 34.32
C THR A 106 -6.70 5.76 35.79
N ALA A 107 -5.77 6.48 36.45
CA ALA A 107 -5.65 6.49 37.88
C ALA A 107 -6.95 7.04 38.51
N THR A 108 -7.85 6.18 38.91
CA THR A 108 -8.88 6.48 39.89
C THR A 108 -8.44 5.86 41.19
N ALA A 109 -7.77 6.70 41.98
CA ALA A 109 -7.62 6.44 43.41
C ALA A 109 -8.99 6.64 44.05
N GLN A 110 -9.67 5.55 44.38
CA GLN A 110 -10.62 5.51 45.49
C GLN A 110 -10.63 4.12 46.11
N ALA A 111 -10.25 4.12 47.35
CA ALA A 111 -10.21 2.97 48.24
C ALA A 111 -11.62 2.45 48.52
N VAL A 112 -11.80 1.13 48.56
CA VAL A 112 -12.48 0.40 49.63
C VAL A 112 -12.00 -1.06 49.54
N GLY A 113 -11.59 -1.57 50.73
CA GLY A 113 -10.85 -2.79 50.91
C GLY A 113 -11.61 -4.10 50.63
N GLN A 114 -10.83 -5.09 50.31
CA GLN A 114 -10.75 -6.36 51.09
C GLN A 114 -9.64 -7.24 50.48
N GLN A 115 -8.94 -7.90 51.38
CA GLN A 115 -7.74 -8.69 51.19
C GLN A 115 -7.96 -9.95 50.35
N THR A 116 -7.09 -10.18 49.40
CA THR A 116 -6.51 -11.50 49.13
C THR A 116 -5.09 -11.29 48.57
N GLN A 117 -4.12 -11.89 49.24
CA GLN A 117 -2.71 -11.85 48.94
C GLN A 117 -2.42 -12.58 47.64
N ALA A 118 -1.96 -11.84 46.62
CA ALA A 118 -1.11 -12.34 45.55
C ALA A 118 0.01 -11.29 45.43
N GLU A 119 1.25 -11.72 45.56
CA GLU A 119 2.44 -10.88 45.44
C GLU A 119 2.45 -10.07 44.17
N SER A 120 2.06 -8.81 44.27
CA SER A 120 2.22 -7.83 43.21
C SER A 120 3.55 -7.13 43.37
N THR A 121 4.53 -7.51 42.57
CA THR A 121 5.75 -6.71 42.38
C THR A 121 5.32 -5.28 42.01
N PRO A 122 5.81 -4.22 42.73
CA PRO A 122 5.45 -2.86 42.42
C PRO A 122 5.93 -2.51 41.00
N LEU A 123 4.99 -2.25 40.09
CA LEU A 123 5.32 -1.70 38.77
C LEU A 123 5.86 -0.30 38.98
N THR A 124 7.17 -0.15 38.97
CA THR A 124 7.83 1.17 38.93
C THR A 124 7.25 1.96 37.73
N PRO A 125 6.85 3.22 37.93
CA PRO A 125 6.39 4.07 36.82
C PRO A 125 7.49 4.12 35.78
N ARG A 126 7.20 3.60 34.56
CA ARG A 126 8.17 3.61 33.48
C ARG A 126 8.39 5.06 33.10
N LYS A 127 9.63 5.53 33.18
CA LYS A 127 10.00 6.89 32.76
C LYS A 127 9.56 7.09 31.30
N PRO A 128 8.86 8.19 30.97
CA PRO A 128 8.45 8.46 29.59
C PRO A 128 9.66 8.40 28.65
N GLY A 129 9.47 7.82 27.48
CA GLY A 129 10.49 7.82 26.42
C GLY A 129 10.80 9.23 25.93
N PRO A 130 11.90 9.42 25.19
CA PRO A 130 12.35 10.75 24.76
C PRO A 130 11.35 11.50 23.87
N THR A 131 10.41 10.82 23.24
CA THR A 131 9.41 11.37 22.33
C THR A 131 7.98 11.32 22.86
N GLY A 132 7.79 10.91 24.14
CA GLY A 132 6.47 10.68 24.71
C GLY A 132 5.67 9.68 23.86
N GLU A 133 4.43 10.01 23.53
CA GLU A 133 3.55 9.14 22.73
C GLU A 133 3.88 9.11 21.23
N THR A 134 4.79 9.98 20.75
CA THR A 134 5.12 10.07 19.32
C THR A 134 6.09 8.96 18.93
N THR A 135 5.72 8.17 17.92
CA THR A 135 6.65 7.25 17.25
C THR A 135 7.49 8.04 16.26
N VAL A 136 8.80 7.88 16.34
CA VAL A 136 9.75 8.60 15.47
C VAL A 136 10.73 7.61 14.84
N MET A 137 10.95 7.74 13.53
CA MET A 137 11.96 7.02 12.78
C MET A 137 12.87 8.02 12.06
N ILE A 138 14.18 7.81 12.13
CA ILE A 138 15.19 8.59 11.44
C ILE A 138 15.92 7.65 10.49
N ALA A 139 15.96 8.01 9.20
CA ALA A 139 16.68 7.26 8.17
C ALA A 139 17.70 8.17 7.46
N VAL A 140 18.73 7.57 6.87
CA VAL A 140 19.63 8.31 5.98
C VAL A 140 18.84 8.76 4.77
N HIS A 141 18.92 10.05 4.44
CA HIS A 141 18.29 10.57 3.22
C HIS A 141 18.90 9.92 1.98
N ARG A 142 18.04 9.59 1.00
CA ARG A 142 18.44 8.93 -0.23
C ARG A 142 18.47 9.90 -1.39
N ASP A 143 19.53 9.80 -2.17
CA ASP A 143 19.66 10.55 -3.41
C ASP A 143 18.70 9.97 -4.47
N GLY A 144 18.17 10.89 -5.29
CA GLY A 144 17.27 10.54 -6.37
C GLY A 144 15.96 11.32 -6.31
N GLN A 145 15.17 11.19 -7.36
CA GLN A 145 13.87 11.84 -7.49
C GLN A 145 12.78 10.78 -7.51
N ALA A 146 11.80 10.93 -6.62
CA ALA A 146 10.57 10.17 -6.69
C ALA A 146 9.75 10.60 -7.91
N ARG A 147 9.16 9.63 -8.60
CA ARG A 147 8.27 9.88 -9.75
C ARG A 147 6.96 9.15 -9.55
N PRO A 148 5.82 9.78 -9.89
CA PRO A 148 4.56 9.06 -10.01
C PRO A 148 4.68 7.93 -11.04
N LEU A 149 4.09 6.77 -10.76
CA LEU A 149 4.18 5.60 -11.63
C LEU A 149 3.55 5.83 -13.01
N ASP A 150 2.52 6.66 -13.09
CA ASP A 150 1.83 7.03 -14.32
C ASP A 150 2.59 8.06 -15.18
N LEU A 151 3.69 8.62 -14.66
CA LEU A 151 4.56 9.59 -15.36
C LEU A 151 5.95 9.01 -15.70
N LEU A 152 6.15 7.70 -15.53
CA LEU A 152 7.41 7.05 -15.89
C LEU A 152 7.59 7.05 -17.42
N THR A 153 8.82 7.28 -17.86
CA THR A 153 9.22 7.09 -19.27
C THR A 153 9.39 5.60 -19.60
N LEU A 154 9.51 5.25 -20.88
CA LEU A 154 9.79 3.87 -21.28
C LEU A 154 11.13 3.35 -20.71
N ASP A 155 12.14 4.22 -20.63
CA ASP A 155 13.44 3.87 -20.04
C ASP A 155 13.33 3.66 -18.52
N ASP A 156 12.55 4.50 -17.82
CA ASP A 156 12.25 4.30 -16.39
C ASP A 156 11.51 2.96 -16.18
N CYS A 157 10.56 2.65 -17.04
CA CYS A 157 9.83 1.37 -17.00
C CYS A 157 10.75 0.17 -17.21
N ALA A 158 11.73 0.28 -18.12
CA ALA A 158 12.73 -0.76 -18.31
C ALA A 158 13.62 -0.92 -17.06
N ALA A 159 14.02 0.18 -16.42
CA ALA A 159 14.76 0.14 -15.16
C ALA A 159 13.93 -0.51 -14.03
N VAL A 160 12.63 -0.16 -13.91
CA VAL A 160 11.69 -0.75 -12.95
C VAL A 160 11.56 -2.27 -13.17
N GLY A 161 11.35 -2.71 -14.42
CA GLY A 161 11.26 -4.14 -14.74
C GLY A 161 12.55 -4.90 -14.36
N THR A 162 13.70 -4.29 -14.59
CA THR A 162 15.01 -4.85 -14.21
C THR A 162 15.13 -4.95 -12.68
N ALA A 163 14.75 -3.90 -11.95
CA ALA A 163 14.83 -3.87 -10.49
C ALA A 163 13.89 -4.92 -9.85
N ILE A 164 12.65 -5.03 -10.33
CA ILE A 164 11.72 -6.06 -9.84
C ILE A 164 12.25 -7.46 -10.13
N GLY A 165 12.77 -7.70 -11.32
CA GLY A 165 13.39 -8.98 -11.66
C GLY A 165 14.58 -9.31 -10.76
N ALA A 166 15.40 -8.33 -10.40
CA ALA A 166 16.49 -8.51 -9.45
C ALA A 166 15.99 -8.88 -8.05
N ILE A 167 14.92 -8.22 -7.56
CA ILE A 167 14.28 -8.53 -6.28
C ILE A 167 13.74 -9.98 -6.29
N HIS A 168 13.03 -10.39 -7.34
CA HIS A 168 12.42 -11.71 -7.45
C HIS A 168 13.44 -12.83 -7.58
N ARG A 169 14.69 -12.51 -7.92
CA ARG A 169 15.80 -13.47 -7.97
C ARG A 169 16.50 -13.66 -6.63
N LEU A 170 16.22 -12.83 -5.64
CA LEU A 170 16.79 -12.99 -4.31
C LEU A 170 16.36 -14.34 -3.70
N PRO A 171 17.26 -15.05 -3.03
CA PRO A 171 16.91 -16.21 -2.24
C PRO A 171 15.89 -15.83 -1.16
N SER A 172 14.85 -16.62 -0.99
CA SER A 172 13.79 -16.36 -0.01
C SER A 172 14.17 -16.73 1.43
N THR A 173 15.30 -17.38 1.63
CA THR A 173 15.74 -17.93 2.93
C THR A 173 15.93 -16.86 3.99
N PHE A 174 16.43 -15.67 3.62
CA PHE A 174 16.63 -14.60 4.60
C PHE A 174 15.27 -14.06 5.15
N LEU A 175 14.23 -14.04 4.33
CA LEU A 175 12.87 -13.66 4.77
C LEU A 175 12.28 -14.71 5.71
N ALA A 176 12.42 -16.00 5.37
CA ALA A 176 11.97 -17.10 6.23
C ALA A 176 12.67 -17.06 7.59
N ASN A 177 13.99 -16.84 7.63
CA ASN A 177 14.79 -16.72 8.85
C ASN A 177 14.35 -15.53 9.71
N ALA A 178 13.98 -14.41 9.08
CA ALA A 178 13.47 -13.21 9.75
C ALA A 178 11.96 -13.29 10.08
N LYS A 179 11.32 -14.46 9.88
CA LYS A 179 9.91 -14.73 10.16
C LYS A 179 8.95 -13.80 9.38
N TYR A 180 9.28 -13.52 8.14
CA TYR A 180 8.34 -12.91 7.20
C TYR A 180 7.37 -13.97 6.67
N PRO A 181 6.20 -13.57 6.18
CA PRO A 181 5.27 -14.50 5.56
C PRO A 181 5.93 -15.24 4.40
N VAL A 182 5.77 -16.56 4.38
CA VAL A 182 6.18 -17.43 3.28
C VAL A 182 4.92 -18.15 2.81
N VAL A 183 4.44 -17.76 1.63
CA VAL A 183 3.18 -18.26 1.08
C VAL A 183 3.50 -19.15 -0.11
N THR A 184 2.92 -20.35 -0.13
CA THR A 184 3.05 -21.30 -1.24
C THR A 184 2.00 -21.01 -2.31
N THR A 185 2.24 -21.44 -3.54
CA THR A 185 1.29 -21.36 -4.66
C THR A 185 -0.08 -21.96 -4.30
N GLY A 186 -0.10 -23.11 -3.61
CA GLY A 186 -1.34 -23.73 -3.16
C GLY A 186 -2.11 -22.90 -2.12
N GLN A 187 -1.41 -22.23 -1.21
CA GLN A 187 -2.01 -21.30 -0.25
C GLN A 187 -2.59 -20.06 -0.94
N ILE A 188 -1.90 -19.51 -1.93
CA ILE A 188 -2.39 -18.38 -2.75
C ILE A 188 -3.68 -18.78 -3.46
N ARG A 189 -3.68 -19.89 -4.18
CA ARG A 189 -4.87 -20.43 -4.85
C ARG A 189 -6.04 -20.59 -3.88
N SER A 190 -5.80 -21.21 -2.73
CA SER A 190 -6.82 -21.44 -1.70
C SER A 190 -7.39 -20.12 -1.16
N GLN A 191 -6.54 -19.12 -0.91
CA GLN A 191 -6.96 -17.80 -0.44
C GLN A 191 -7.85 -17.09 -1.45
N LEU A 192 -7.43 -17.00 -2.71
CA LEU A 192 -8.19 -16.33 -3.75
C LEU A 192 -9.52 -17.04 -4.01
N THR A 193 -9.54 -18.37 -4.02
CA THR A 193 -10.77 -19.17 -4.13
C THR A 193 -11.73 -18.87 -2.97
N ALA A 194 -11.22 -18.77 -1.74
CA ALA A 194 -12.02 -18.45 -0.57
C ALA A 194 -12.60 -17.03 -0.65
N TRP A 195 -11.84 -16.07 -1.15
CA TRP A 195 -12.30 -14.70 -1.35
C TRP A 195 -13.42 -14.61 -2.38
N ILE A 196 -13.26 -15.25 -3.54
CA ILE A 196 -14.30 -15.29 -4.60
C ILE A 196 -15.58 -15.93 -4.05
N ARG A 197 -15.47 -17.06 -3.32
CA ARG A 197 -16.63 -17.71 -2.70
C ARG A 197 -17.33 -16.81 -1.70
N ARG A 198 -16.58 -16.11 -0.87
CA ARG A 198 -17.13 -15.18 0.12
C ARG A 198 -17.87 -14.02 -0.53
N LEU A 199 -17.32 -13.43 -1.60
CA LEU A 199 -17.98 -12.36 -2.35
C LEU A 199 -19.28 -12.84 -2.99
N ARG A 200 -19.27 -14.04 -3.57
CA ARG A 200 -20.45 -14.67 -4.15
C ARG A 200 -21.56 -14.85 -3.10
N SER A 201 -21.20 -15.31 -1.90
CA SER A 201 -22.14 -15.46 -0.79
C SER A 201 -22.65 -14.13 -0.24
N ALA A 202 -21.85 -13.08 -0.28
CA ALA A 202 -22.21 -11.76 0.21
C ALA A 202 -23.12 -10.97 -0.75
N GLY A 203 -23.24 -11.40 -2.02
CA GLY A 203 -24.13 -10.78 -3.01
C GLY A 203 -23.77 -9.35 -3.40
N HIS A 204 -22.52 -8.89 -3.14
CA HIS A 204 -22.08 -7.53 -3.43
C HIS A 204 -21.41 -7.37 -4.79
N VAL A 205 -21.17 -8.46 -5.50
CA VAL A 205 -20.51 -8.48 -6.82
C VAL A 205 -21.39 -9.28 -7.77
N PRO A 206 -21.67 -8.79 -9.00
CA PRO A 206 -22.39 -9.53 -10.02
C PRO A 206 -21.82 -10.93 -10.22
N GLN A 207 -22.69 -11.90 -10.41
CA GLN A 207 -22.28 -13.31 -10.55
C GLN A 207 -21.34 -13.52 -11.73
N GLU A 208 -21.58 -12.82 -12.83
CA GLU A 208 -20.78 -12.88 -14.06
C GLU A 208 -19.32 -12.52 -13.81
N ILE A 209 -19.06 -11.53 -12.94
CA ILE A 209 -17.70 -11.12 -12.55
C ILE A 209 -17.06 -12.23 -11.73
N THR A 210 -17.75 -12.74 -10.71
CA THR A 210 -17.21 -13.83 -9.87
C THR A 210 -17.02 -15.11 -10.65
N ASP A 211 -17.85 -15.39 -11.65
CA ASP A 211 -17.70 -16.54 -12.57
C ASP A 211 -16.52 -16.33 -13.53
N SER A 212 -16.29 -15.09 -13.97
CA SER A 212 -15.09 -14.77 -14.76
C SER A 212 -13.82 -15.03 -13.96
N TRP A 213 -13.74 -14.57 -12.72
CA TRP A 213 -12.59 -14.86 -11.85
C TRP A 213 -12.42 -16.36 -11.60
N ALA A 214 -13.52 -17.10 -11.36
CA ALA A 214 -13.45 -18.55 -11.18
C ALA A 214 -12.89 -19.26 -12.43
N ARG A 215 -13.29 -18.86 -13.64
CA ARG A 215 -12.72 -19.40 -14.89
C ARG A 215 -11.23 -19.11 -15.02
N ILE A 216 -10.78 -17.89 -14.65
CA ILE A 216 -9.34 -17.57 -14.63
C ILE A 216 -8.61 -18.49 -13.64
N MET A 217 -9.16 -18.69 -12.46
CA MET A 217 -8.58 -19.57 -11.41
C MET A 217 -8.43 -21.02 -11.86
N ASP A 218 -9.25 -21.48 -12.80
CA ASP A 218 -9.24 -22.84 -13.37
C ASP A 218 -8.40 -22.95 -14.66
N THR A 219 -7.73 -21.85 -15.08
CA THR A 219 -6.83 -21.89 -16.25
C THR A 219 -5.70 -22.89 -16.00
N GLU A 220 -5.49 -23.80 -16.96
CA GLU A 220 -4.40 -24.77 -16.90
C GLU A 220 -3.05 -24.07 -16.83
N GLY A 221 -2.16 -24.56 -15.98
CA GLY A 221 -0.82 -23.97 -15.79
C GLY A 221 -0.77 -22.71 -14.94
N LEU A 222 -1.90 -22.05 -14.64
CA LEU A 222 -1.92 -20.79 -13.87
C LEU A 222 -1.18 -20.91 -12.53
N TRP A 223 -1.22 -22.09 -11.92
CA TRP A 223 -0.63 -22.36 -10.61
C TRP A 223 0.67 -23.17 -10.69
N SER A 224 1.31 -23.17 -11.86
CA SER A 224 2.58 -23.89 -12.09
C SER A 224 3.80 -22.97 -11.96
N PHE A 225 3.75 -21.96 -11.10
CA PHE A 225 4.84 -21.03 -10.83
C PHE A 225 5.49 -21.28 -9.46
N SER A 226 6.71 -20.75 -9.30
CA SER A 226 7.39 -20.72 -8.00
C SER A 226 7.19 -19.36 -7.33
N THR A 227 6.86 -19.38 -6.04
CA THR A 227 6.86 -18.15 -5.22
C THR A 227 8.29 -17.65 -5.01
N CYS A 228 8.46 -16.36 -4.87
CA CYS A 228 9.76 -15.71 -4.70
C CYS A 228 9.69 -14.57 -3.67
N THR A 229 10.84 -13.98 -3.37
CA THR A 229 10.90 -12.73 -2.63
C THR A 229 10.20 -11.63 -3.42
N VAL A 230 9.20 -10.98 -2.83
CA VAL A 230 8.49 -9.85 -3.41
C VAL A 230 8.62 -8.63 -2.49
N HIS A 231 8.58 -7.44 -3.07
CA HIS A 231 8.50 -6.18 -2.33
C HIS A 231 7.19 -6.08 -1.53
N GLY A 232 6.12 -6.58 -2.12
CA GLY A 232 4.81 -6.68 -1.49
C GLY A 232 3.83 -5.57 -1.84
N GLY A 233 4.19 -4.73 -2.81
CA GLY A 233 3.37 -3.66 -3.36
C GLY A 233 4.17 -2.40 -3.59
N PHE A 234 4.01 -1.81 -4.77
CA PHE A 234 4.66 -0.56 -5.16
C PHE A 234 3.64 0.58 -5.24
N SER A 235 4.05 1.74 -4.78
CA SER A 235 3.30 3.00 -4.86
C SER A 235 4.16 4.12 -5.41
N ASP A 236 3.54 5.26 -5.69
CA ASP A 236 4.25 6.45 -6.14
C ASP A 236 5.34 6.83 -5.13
N GLY A 237 6.56 7.01 -5.60
CA GLY A 237 7.72 7.37 -4.78
C GLY A 237 8.52 6.20 -4.20
N ASP A 238 8.16 4.95 -4.45
CA ASP A 238 8.94 3.78 -3.98
C ASP A 238 10.22 3.57 -4.78
N PHE A 239 10.29 4.07 -6.01
CA PHE A 239 11.50 4.11 -6.83
C PHE A 239 12.05 5.53 -6.87
N LEU A 240 13.32 5.71 -6.49
CA LEU A 240 14.05 6.95 -6.66
C LEU A 240 14.99 6.85 -7.85
N PHE A 241 15.00 7.88 -8.69
CA PHE A 241 15.73 7.91 -9.95
C PHE A 241 16.79 9.02 -9.99
N SER A 242 17.91 8.70 -10.64
CA SER A 242 18.86 9.67 -11.18
C SER A 242 18.95 9.46 -12.69
N GLY A 243 18.41 10.42 -13.48
CA GLY A 243 18.08 10.12 -14.87
C GLY A 243 17.06 8.99 -14.92
N SER A 244 17.29 7.97 -15.75
CA SER A 244 16.46 6.75 -15.78
C SER A 244 17.08 5.57 -14.99
N THR A 245 18.08 5.84 -14.16
CA THR A 245 18.68 4.81 -13.29
C THR A 245 18.00 4.84 -11.93
N ILE A 246 17.54 3.69 -11.44
CA ILE A 246 17.04 3.55 -10.08
C ILE A 246 18.23 3.60 -9.11
N THR A 247 18.20 4.59 -8.21
CA THR A 247 19.21 4.75 -7.15
C THR A 247 18.78 4.04 -5.87
N THR A 248 17.49 4.01 -5.58
CA THR A 248 16.94 3.47 -4.33
C THR A 248 15.55 2.88 -4.56
N VAL A 249 15.27 1.78 -3.87
CA VAL A 249 13.90 1.26 -3.67
C VAL A 249 13.59 1.34 -2.18
N THR A 250 12.44 1.94 -1.85
CA THR A 250 12.00 2.22 -0.47
C THR A 250 10.74 1.45 -0.10
N ASN A 251 10.28 1.57 1.15
CA ASN A 251 8.98 1.05 1.61
C ASN A 251 8.84 -0.49 1.61
N TRP A 252 9.86 -1.20 2.04
CA TRP A 252 9.93 -2.65 2.11
C TRP A 252 9.10 -3.31 3.23
N GLN A 253 8.24 -2.58 3.92
CA GLN A 253 7.51 -3.08 5.10
C GLN A 253 6.56 -4.24 4.82
N ASP A 254 6.18 -4.45 3.57
CA ASP A 254 5.25 -5.49 3.11
C ASP A 254 5.93 -6.64 2.39
N MET A 255 7.28 -6.67 2.40
CA MET A 255 8.05 -7.73 1.77
C MET A 255 7.70 -9.11 2.34
N GLN A 256 7.69 -10.11 1.48
CA GLN A 256 7.32 -11.48 1.81
C GLN A 256 7.78 -12.46 0.73
N VAL A 257 7.55 -13.75 0.93
CA VAL A 257 7.64 -14.75 -0.15
C VAL A 257 6.22 -14.99 -0.68
N ASN A 258 5.97 -14.62 -1.94
CA ASN A 258 4.64 -14.67 -2.55
C ASN A 258 4.72 -14.82 -4.08
N ASP A 259 3.58 -14.66 -4.77
CA ASP A 259 3.47 -14.63 -6.23
C ASP A 259 4.20 -13.41 -6.81
N PRO A 260 5.18 -13.60 -7.72
CA PRO A 260 5.84 -12.49 -8.40
C PRO A 260 4.89 -11.58 -9.18
N ALA A 261 3.77 -12.10 -9.67
CA ALA A 261 2.78 -11.32 -10.40
C ALA A 261 2.15 -10.21 -9.56
N ARG A 262 2.21 -10.31 -8.24
CA ARG A 262 1.65 -9.34 -7.29
C ARG A 262 2.36 -8.00 -7.35
N ASP A 263 3.69 -7.99 -7.40
CA ASP A 263 4.47 -6.74 -7.55
C ASP A 263 4.20 -6.06 -8.90
N LEU A 264 4.08 -6.86 -9.97
CA LEU A 264 3.76 -6.34 -11.29
C LEU A 264 2.34 -5.74 -11.36
N ALA A 265 1.37 -6.32 -10.64
CA ALA A 265 0.00 -5.84 -10.61
C ALA A 265 -0.11 -4.38 -10.15
N TRP A 266 0.61 -4.01 -9.09
CA TRP A 266 0.62 -2.65 -8.55
C TRP A 266 1.09 -1.61 -9.57
N ILE A 267 2.13 -1.96 -10.35
CA ILE A 267 2.70 -1.08 -11.36
C ILE A 267 1.81 -1.04 -12.59
N PHE A 268 1.33 -2.18 -13.05
CA PHE A 268 0.49 -2.28 -14.25
C PHE A 268 -0.84 -1.53 -14.11
N GLY A 269 -1.36 -1.39 -12.89
CA GLY A 269 -2.55 -0.59 -12.63
C GLY A 269 -2.41 0.90 -12.98
N LYS A 270 -1.17 1.40 -13.08
CA LYS A 270 -0.84 2.80 -13.34
C LYS A 270 -0.35 3.07 -14.76
N LEU A 271 0.06 2.06 -15.51
CA LEU A 271 0.73 2.18 -16.80
C LEU A 271 -0.21 1.86 -17.96
N ASP A 272 0.01 2.52 -19.08
CA ASP A 272 -0.57 2.12 -20.37
C ASP A 272 0.11 0.86 -20.94
N GLU A 273 -0.36 0.37 -22.09
CA GLU A 273 0.12 -0.86 -22.69
C GLU A 273 1.60 -0.80 -23.08
N SER A 274 2.05 0.32 -23.63
CA SER A 274 3.44 0.47 -24.11
C SER A 274 4.43 0.47 -22.92
N HIS A 275 4.08 1.14 -21.85
CA HIS A 275 4.88 1.19 -20.62
C HIS A 275 4.87 -0.16 -19.89
N ARG A 276 3.73 -0.85 -19.81
CA ARG A 276 3.65 -2.23 -19.29
C ARG A 276 4.57 -3.19 -20.06
N ASN A 277 4.57 -3.09 -21.38
CA ASN A 277 5.43 -3.91 -22.26
C ASN A 277 6.91 -3.61 -22.01
N ALA A 278 7.31 -2.36 -21.76
CA ALA A 278 8.68 -2.02 -21.42
C ALA A 278 9.11 -2.65 -20.08
N VAL A 279 8.26 -2.55 -19.05
CA VAL A 279 8.49 -3.23 -17.74
C VAL A 279 8.63 -4.73 -17.96
N LEU A 280 7.67 -5.36 -18.65
CA LEU A 280 7.63 -6.82 -18.82
C LEU A 280 8.81 -7.34 -19.64
N SER A 281 9.23 -6.63 -20.68
CA SER A 281 10.38 -6.99 -21.50
C SER A 281 11.68 -6.96 -20.68
N ALA A 282 11.88 -5.94 -19.86
CA ALA A 282 13.04 -5.83 -19.00
C ALA A 282 13.02 -6.89 -17.87
N TYR A 283 11.86 -7.06 -17.25
CA TYR A 283 11.62 -8.10 -16.25
C TYR A 283 11.91 -9.50 -16.81
N GLY A 284 11.41 -9.81 -18.01
CA GLY A 284 11.61 -11.10 -18.67
C GLY A 284 13.10 -11.37 -18.95
N ARG A 285 13.86 -10.35 -19.37
CA ARG A 285 15.33 -10.49 -19.55
C ARG A 285 16.03 -10.84 -18.24
N MET A 286 15.60 -10.23 -17.11
CA MET A 286 16.16 -10.54 -15.79
C MET A 286 15.78 -11.94 -15.30
N MET A 287 14.55 -12.36 -15.54
CA MET A 287 14.06 -13.68 -15.08
C MET A 287 14.59 -14.83 -15.94
N GLY A 288 14.80 -14.61 -17.23
CA GLY A 288 15.25 -15.65 -18.17
C GLY A 288 14.33 -16.87 -18.13
N SER A 289 14.86 -18.05 -17.90
CA SER A 289 14.09 -19.31 -17.82
C SER A 289 13.15 -19.41 -16.61
N ARG A 290 13.21 -18.47 -15.67
CA ARG A 290 12.27 -18.40 -14.54
C ARG A 290 11.00 -17.58 -14.87
N LEU A 291 10.96 -16.94 -16.04
CA LEU A 291 9.76 -16.22 -16.47
C LEU A 291 8.64 -17.23 -16.70
N ASP A 292 7.51 -16.93 -16.13
CA ASP A 292 6.29 -17.71 -16.26
C ASP A 292 5.39 -17.08 -17.32
N ASP A 293 4.95 -17.85 -18.28
CA ASP A 293 4.14 -17.40 -19.43
C ASP A 293 2.77 -16.82 -19.03
N LEU A 294 2.25 -17.23 -17.86
CA LEU A 294 0.95 -16.78 -17.37
C LEU A 294 1.04 -15.65 -16.34
N ILE A 295 2.23 -15.08 -16.13
CA ILE A 295 2.45 -14.02 -15.14
C ILE A 295 1.56 -12.81 -15.37
N MET A 296 1.31 -12.44 -16.64
CA MET A 296 0.43 -11.32 -16.98
C MET A 296 -1.03 -11.58 -16.63
N LEU A 297 -1.50 -12.81 -16.85
CA LEU A 297 -2.86 -13.20 -16.47
C LEU A 297 -3.03 -13.12 -14.95
N ARG A 298 -2.03 -13.59 -14.19
CA ARG A 298 -2.04 -13.47 -12.74
C ARG A 298 -1.90 -12.03 -12.26
N ALA A 299 -1.06 -11.20 -12.89
CA ALA A 299 -0.95 -9.80 -12.52
C ALA A 299 -2.29 -9.06 -12.69
N ASN A 300 -3.02 -9.31 -13.78
CA ASN A 300 -4.36 -8.76 -13.99
C ASN A 300 -5.38 -9.29 -12.97
N LEU A 301 -5.26 -10.55 -12.58
CA LEU A 301 -6.09 -11.12 -11.51
C LEU A 301 -5.77 -10.45 -10.16
N TRP A 302 -4.50 -10.29 -9.81
CA TRP A 302 -4.08 -9.64 -8.58
C TRP A 302 -4.53 -8.17 -8.50
N LEU A 303 -4.48 -7.43 -9.59
CA LEU A 303 -4.96 -6.05 -9.65
C LEU A 303 -6.42 -5.92 -9.18
N GLN A 304 -7.24 -6.92 -9.45
CA GLN A 304 -8.63 -6.98 -9.00
C GLN A 304 -8.75 -7.57 -7.59
N MET A 305 -7.97 -8.61 -7.27
CA MET A 305 -8.04 -9.33 -6.01
C MET A 305 -7.48 -8.53 -4.81
N GLU A 306 -6.56 -7.60 -5.00
CA GLU A 306 -6.12 -6.70 -3.93
C GLU A 306 -7.29 -5.84 -3.42
N GLN A 307 -8.09 -5.29 -4.31
CA GLN A 307 -9.30 -4.54 -3.95
C GLN A 307 -10.34 -5.44 -3.26
N VAL A 308 -10.47 -6.68 -3.70
CA VAL A 308 -11.31 -7.69 -3.04
C VAL A 308 -10.83 -7.98 -1.62
N GLY A 309 -9.52 -8.13 -1.43
CA GLY A 309 -8.92 -8.34 -0.11
C GLY A 309 -9.20 -7.19 0.86
N GLU A 310 -9.06 -5.95 0.41
CA GLU A 310 -9.40 -4.75 1.18
C GLU A 310 -10.90 -4.71 1.54
N PHE A 311 -11.77 -5.03 0.58
CA PHE A 311 -13.20 -5.10 0.82
C PHE A 311 -13.58 -6.17 1.85
N ILE A 312 -12.98 -7.35 1.80
CA ILE A 312 -13.20 -8.40 2.79
C ILE A 312 -12.77 -7.93 4.19
N GLN A 313 -11.67 -7.16 4.28
CA GLN A 313 -11.25 -6.57 5.55
C GLN A 313 -12.25 -5.50 6.04
N ALA A 314 -12.77 -4.67 5.14
CA ALA A 314 -13.79 -3.68 5.45
C ALA A 314 -15.08 -4.35 5.97
N LEU A 315 -15.53 -5.43 5.32
CA LEU A 315 -16.66 -6.24 5.79
C LEU A 315 -16.41 -6.80 7.21
N ASN A 316 -15.20 -7.29 7.48
CA ASN A 316 -14.85 -7.82 8.80
C ASN A 316 -14.84 -6.76 9.92
N ARG A 317 -14.59 -5.50 9.55
CA ARG A 317 -14.53 -4.35 10.47
C ARG A 317 -15.85 -3.57 10.54
N ALA A 318 -16.84 -3.93 9.73
CA ALA A 318 -18.09 -3.17 9.51
C ALA A 318 -17.81 -1.71 9.07
N ASP A 319 -16.79 -1.52 8.23
CA ASP A 319 -16.38 -0.23 7.70
C ASP A 319 -17.27 0.13 6.48
N ASN A 320 -18.35 0.84 6.74
CA ASN A 320 -19.35 1.15 5.74
C ASN A 320 -18.82 2.05 4.61
N ASP A 321 -17.88 2.94 4.89
CA ASP A 321 -17.35 3.87 3.89
C ASP A 321 -16.55 3.10 2.83
N HIS A 322 -15.64 2.22 3.25
CA HIS A 322 -14.89 1.36 2.33
C HIS A 322 -15.79 0.35 1.60
N ILE A 323 -16.84 -0.15 2.27
CA ILE A 323 -17.83 -1.03 1.62
C ILE A 323 -18.54 -0.31 0.48
N MET A 324 -18.97 0.95 0.70
CA MET A 324 -19.64 1.74 -0.34
C MET A 324 -18.71 2.13 -1.48
N GLN A 325 -17.46 2.47 -1.19
CA GLN A 325 -16.44 2.75 -2.22
C GLN A 325 -16.20 1.52 -3.10
N PHE A 326 -16.06 0.34 -2.51
CA PHE A 326 -15.87 -0.89 -3.27
C PHE A 326 -17.09 -1.20 -4.17
N LYS A 327 -18.31 -1.05 -3.66
CA LYS A 327 -19.53 -1.22 -4.48
C LYS A 327 -19.53 -0.33 -5.71
N ALA A 328 -19.18 0.96 -5.55
CA ALA A 328 -19.09 1.90 -6.66
C ALA A 328 -18.00 1.50 -7.68
N GLN A 329 -16.90 0.90 -7.24
CA GLN A 329 -15.86 0.38 -8.14
C GLN A 329 -16.36 -0.85 -8.93
N VAL A 330 -17.03 -1.78 -8.26
CA VAL A 330 -17.61 -2.97 -8.90
C VAL A 330 -18.68 -2.59 -9.93
N GLU A 331 -19.53 -1.61 -9.64
CA GLU A 331 -20.52 -1.10 -10.59
C GLU A 331 -19.82 -0.53 -11.85
N ARG A 332 -18.76 0.27 -11.67
CA ARG A 332 -17.98 0.77 -12.81
C ARG A 332 -17.38 -0.37 -13.64
N LEU A 333 -16.80 -1.38 -12.99
CA LEU A 333 -16.25 -2.55 -13.66
C LEU A 333 -17.33 -3.33 -14.42
N ALA A 334 -18.50 -3.52 -13.83
CA ALA A 334 -19.64 -4.18 -14.43
C ALA A 334 -20.16 -3.44 -15.67
N HIS A 335 -20.19 -2.11 -15.63
CA HIS A 335 -20.51 -1.28 -16.79
C HIS A 335 -19.47 -1.42 -17.91
N GLN A 336 -18.18 -1.38 -17.58
CA GLN A 336 -17.09 -1.56 -18.55
C GLN A 336 -17.13 -2.93 -19.24
N LEU A 337 -17.52 -3.97 -18.50
CA LEU A 337 -17.65 -5.33 -19.03
C LEU A 337 -19.00 -5.59 -19.71
N GLY A 338 -19.89 -4.60 -19.77
CA GLY A 338 -21.23 -4.73 -20.38
C GLY A 338 -22.17 -5.68 -19.64
N VAL A 339 -21.85 -6.02 -18.39
CA VAL A 339 -22.63 -6.93 -17.54
C VAL A 339 -23.93 -6.27 -17.10
N ILE A 340 -23.92 -4.94 -16.84
CA ILE A 340 -25.10 -4.14 -16.53
C ILE A 340 -25.51 -3.40 -17.79
N LYS A 341 -26.59 -3.86 -18.43
CA LYS A 341 -27.25 -3.10 -19.50
C LYS A 341 -27.91 -1.88 -18.86
N HIS A 342 -27.72 -0.71 -19.46
CA HIS A 342 -28.46 0.48 -19.09
C HIS A 342 -29.96 0.18 -19.25
N THR A 343 -30.72 0.08 -18.16
CA THR A 343 -32.16 0.26 -18.22
C THR A 343 -32.37 1.78 -18.32
N PRO A 344 -32.89 2.30 -19.43
CA PRO A 344 -33.19 3.73 -19.52
C PRO A 344 -34.11 4.09 -18.36
N ALA A 345 -33.83 5.18 -17.68
CA ALA A 345 -34.76 5.72 -16.68
C ALA A 345 -36.14 5.86 -17.33
N PRO A 346 -37.24 5.45 -16.66
CA PRO A 346 -38.59 5.64 -17.19
C PRO A 346 -38.76 7.12 -17.50
N ALA A 347 -39.14 7.42 -18.75
CA ALA A 347 -39.45 8.77 -19.16
C ALA A 347 -40.51 9.35 -18.21
N PRO A 348 -40.39 10.61 -17.78
CA PRO A 348 -41.40 11.22 -16.93
C PRO A 348 -42.76 11.14 -17.64
N ALA A 349 -43.76 10.58 -16.97
CA ALA A 349 -45.11 10.43 -17.49
C ALA A 349 -45.59 11.79 -18.00
N ALA A 350 -45.91 11.87 -19.29
CA ALA A 350 -46.52 13.04 -19.90
C ALA A 350 -47.84 13.32 -19.18
N GLY A 351 -47.86 14.40 -18.44
CA GLY A 351 -49.07 14.88 -17.79
C GLY A 351 -50.15 15.13 -18.82
N SER A 352 -51.27 14.46 -18.64
CA SER A 352 -52.51 14.67 -19.34
C SER A 352 -52.94 16.13 -19.16
N ALA A 353 -52.78 16.95 -20.20
CA ALA A 353 -53.43 18.26 -20.29
C ALA A 353 -54.78 18.08 -20.97
N ALA A 354 -55.83 18.33 -20.19
CA ALA A 354 -57.19 18.30 -20.60
C ALA A 354 -57.46 19.32 -21.71
N ALA A 355 -58.22 18.89 -22.71
CA ALA A 355 -58.77 19.70 -23.77
C ALA A 355 -59.78 20.71 -23.24
N SER A 356 -59.63 21.98 -23.60
CA SER A 356 -60.72 22.90 -23.66
C SER A 356 -60.80 23.50 -25.07
N SER A 357 -61.91 23.15 -25.72
CA SER A 357 -62.36 23.65 -27.00
C SER A 357 -62.81 25.10 -26.92
N THR A 358 -62.40 25.93 -27.89
CA THR A 358 -63.22 27.03 -28.41
C THR A 358 -62.70 27.41 -29.81
N LYS A 359 -63.56 27.17 -30.78
CA LYS A 359 -63.64 27.85 -32.08
C LYS A 359 -64.57 29.07 -31.89
N PRO A 360 -64.75 30.07 -32.79
CA PRO A 360 -64.36 30.16 -34.18
C PRO A 360 -63.87 31.58 -34.62
N GLY A 361 -63.51 31.73 -35.91
CA GLY A 361 -63.50 33.03 -36.58
C GLY A 361 -62.51 33.23 -37.69
N LEU A 362 -62.84 32.88 -38.93
CA LEU A 362 -62.39 33.52 -40.14
C LEU A 362 -63.00 34.90 -40.29
N PRO A 363 -62.50 35.92 -41.05
CA PRO A 363 -62.26 35.82 -42.47
C PRO A 363 -61.07 36.62 -43.08
N SER A 364 -60.63 36.18 -44.23
CA SER A 364 -60.41 36.85 -45.53
C SER A 364 -59.61 38.13 -45.71
N THR A 365 -58.74 38.07 -46.75
CA THR A 365 -58.30 39.08 -47.75
C THR A 365 -57.34 40.17 -47.23
N ILE A 366 -56.21 40.35 -47.82
CA ILE A 366 -55.78 40.66 -49.19
C ILE A 366 -54.36 40.12 -49.40
#